data_81597546b1dd221840a60216a3655e85
#
_entry.id   81597546b1dd221840a60216a3655e85
#
_cell.length_a   1.000
_cell.length_b   1.000
_cell.length_c   1.000
_cell.angle_alpha   90.00
_cell.angle_beta   90.00
_cell.angle_gamma   90.00
#
_symmetry.space_group_name_H-M   'P 1'
#
loop_
_entity.id
_entity.type
_entity.pdbx_description
1 polymer ?
#
loop_
_entity_poly.entity_id
_entity_poly.type
_entity_poly.pdbx_seq_one_letter_code
_entity_poly.pdbx_strand_id
1 'polypeptide(L)'
;MTWPFENDTSDIEKKLAKHSLHRERQRNLFAIIALVLTAFMITATFSIGFSYFETYQMQQIRLMGTTADVGITNVTENQLVEISKSNLVLDVGIQQRLGSVDTEQLQNARLGIVWIDDTEWGTHRLPTISSVVGNYPSSKNEIMLPTWVLEQMGISDPQIGMEIVLSYQIGDSYNYVSDTFLLSGYYTDYIPMRTNNRGYVYVSSAFKDSLNVSLDNSVTAMIRFQGNDNADKNCERLRREIDFTEGQTFEIVPLEQANGGTIILAVIILAVFISFSGYLLIYNILYVSVVKDVQFYGRLKTIGTTQRQIKRIIYKQAIRISCIGIPIGLLLGAVVSFGIVPYFLNMMYSTNSDVGTKVSFSPFIFIGAAIFTFITVMIASMKPAKIAGNVSPIAALQYTAASTKSSARNCSKMKLSRMAWNNVFRNAKSTTLVFASLFSAFPCSLSSQGYYMV
;
A
#
# COMPACT_ATOMS: atom_id res chain seq x y z
N MET A 1 59.99 1.75 -8.72
CA MET A 1 59.85 3.18 -8.40
C MET A 1 58.36 3.52 -8.29
N THR A 2 57.84 3.62 -7.09
CA THR A 2 56.49 4.10 -6.82
C THR A 2 56.59 5.62 -6.70
N TRP A 3 55.88 6.33 -7.62
CA TRP A 3 55.77 7.78 -7.54
C TRP A 3 54.98 8.15 -6.28
N PRO A 4 55.45 9.10 -5.45
CA PRO A 4 54.83 9.42 -4.16
C PRO A 4 53.55 10.26 -4.25
N PHE A 5 52.99 10.50 -5.43
CA PHE A 5 51.73 11.22 -5.60
C PHE A 5 50.67 10.26 -6.11
N GLU A 6 49.65 9.99 -5.31
CA GLU A 6 48.39 9.41 -5.80
C GLU A 6 47.85 10.32 -6.91
N ASN A 7 47.98 9.87 -8.13
CA ASN A 7 47.48 10.59 -9.30
C ASN A 7 45.97 10.50 -9.24
N ASP A 8 45.31 11.51 -8.66
CA ASP A 8 43.84 11.59 -8.60
C ASP A 8 43.27 11.77 -10.02
N THR A 9 42.99 10.64 -10.66
CA THR A 9 42.43 10.58 -12.00
C THR A 9 40.91 10.77 -12.00
N SER A 10 40.27 11.04 -10.84
CA SER A 10 38.80 11.09 -10.68
C SER A 10 38.16 12.15 -11.57
N ASP A 11 38.80 13.29 -11.78
CA ASP A 11 38.29 14.36 -12.63
C ASP A 11 38.43 14.06 -14.12
N ILE A 12 39.48 13.35 -14.51
CA ILE A 12 39.65 12.85 -15.87
C ILE A 12 38.56 11.81 -16.19
N GLU A 13 38.32 10.88 -15.26
CA GLU A 13 37.23 9.89 -15.40
C GLU A 13 35.84 10.56 -15.49
N LYS A 14 35.59 11.62 -14.71
CA LYS A 14 34.35 12.41 -14.77
C LYS A 14 34.20 13.13 -16.11
N LYS A 15 35.27 13.74 -16.62
CA LYS A 15 35.24 14.43 -17.94
C LYS A 15 35.05 13.44 -19.09
N LEU A 16 35.72 12.29 -19.06
CA LEU A 16 35.57 11.24 -20.07
C LEU A 16 34.15 10.66 -20.04
N ALA A 17 33.59 10.39 -18.87
CA ALA A 17 32.21 9.94 -18.75
C ALA A 17 31.22 10.97 -19.29
N LYS A 18 31.43 12.27 -19.02
CA LYS A 18 30.60 13.35 -19.55
C LYS A 18 30.69 13.48 -21.08
N HIS A 19 31.88 13.38 -21.63
CA HIS A 19 32.11 13.49 -23.07
C HIS A 19 31.53 12.31 -23.84
N SER A 20 31.67 11.10 -23.32
CA SER A 20 31.07 9.89 -23.88
C SER A 20 29.53 9.97 -23.87
N LEU A 21 28.94 10.50 -22.81
CA LEU A 21 27.49 10.73 -22.74
C LEU A 21 27.01 11.75 -23.79
N HIS A 22 27.80 12.79 -24.05
CA HIS A 22 27.41 13.83 -25.01
C HIS A 22 27.50 13.36 -26.47
N ARG A 23 28.47 12.48 -26.76
CA ARG A 23 28.70 11.93 -28.09
C ARG A 23 27.57 11.00 -28.54
N GLU A 24 26.96 10.27 -27.61
CA GLU A 24 25.96 9.21 -27.87
C GLU A 24 24.57 9.58 -27.37
N ARG A 25 24.09 10.79 -27.68
CA ARG A 25 22.84 11.34 -27.14
C ARG A 25 21.61 10.45 -27.35
N GLN A 26 21.43 9.88 -28.53
CA GLN A 26 20.26 9.04 -28.85
C GLN A 26 20.24 7.76 -27.98
N ARG A 27 21.37 7.12 -27.83
CA ARG A 27 21.51 5.92 -27.02
C ARG A 27 21.24 6.19 -25.53
N ASN A 28 21.81 7.30 -25.03
CA ASN A 28 21.60 7.70 -23.65
C ASN A 28 20.14 8.09 -23.38
N LEU A 29 19.45 8.68 -24.35
CA LEU A 29 18.02 8.94 -24.29
C LEU A 29 17.23 7.64 -24.13
N PHE A 30 17.52 6.60 -24.93
CA PHE A 30 16.88 5.29 -24.75
C PHE A 30 17.17 4.66 -23.39
N ALA A 31 18.41 4.81 -22.87
CA ALA A 31 18.74 4.33 -21.53
C ALA A 31 18.00 5.09 -20.43
N ILE A 32 17.84 6.41 -20.57
CA ILE A 32 17.05 7.23 -19.65
C ILE A 32 15.58 6.82 -19.71
N ILE A 33 14.99 6.68 -20.91
CA ILE A 33 13.60 6.26 -21.09
C ILE A 33 13.35 4.88 -20.44
N ALA A 34 14.24 3.92 -20.69
CA ALA A 34 14.15 2.60 -20.09
C ALA A 34 14.19 2.65 -18.56
N LEU A 35 15.05 3.50 -18.02
CA LEU A 35 15.20 3.67 -16.58
C LEU A 35 14.01 4.42 -15.97
N VAL A 36 13.50 5.45 -16.65
CA VAL A 36 12.27 6.15 -16.28
C VAL A 36 11.10 5.17 -16.22
N LEU A 37 10.95 4.33 -17.24
CA LEU A 37 9.88 3.34 -17.29
C LEU A 37 10.02 2.31 -16.16
N THR A 38 11.23 1.83 -15.90
CA THR A 38 11.49 0.89 -14.78
C THR A 38 11.18 1.52 -13.42
N ALA A 39 11.67 2.74 -13.18
CA ALA A 39 11.39 3.46 -11.94
C ALA A 39 9.90 3.75 -11.77
N PHE A 40 9.24 4.18 -12.84
CA PHE A 40 7.79 4.39 -12.88
C PHE A 40 7.02 3.13 -12.50
N MET A 41 7.31 1.99 -13.16
CA MET A 41 6.60 0.74 -12.88
C MET A 41 6.83 0.25 -11.45
N ILE A 42 8.04 0.35 -10.92
CA ILE A 42 8.33 -0.02 -9.53
C ILE A 42 7.56 0.87 -8.56
N THR A 43 7.56 2.18 -8.79
CA THR A 43 6.82 3.14 -7.94
C THR A 43 5.32 2.89 -7.97
N ALA A 44 4.75 2.68 -9.17
CA ALA A 44 3.34 2.36 -9.32
C ALA A 44 2.97 1.06 -8.61
N THR A 45 3.80 0.01 -8.72
CA THR A 45 3.57 -1.28 -8.05
C THR A 45 3.55 -1.13 -6.53
N PHE A 46 4.53 -0.46 -5.96
CA PHE A 46 4.55 -0.21 -4.52
C PHE A 46 3.37 0.66 -4.07
N SER A 47 3.06 1.72 -4.81
CA SER A 47 1.95 2.61 -4.49
C SER A 47 0.60 1.89 -4.53
N ILE A 48 0.32 1.09 -5.57
CA ILE A 48 -0.90 0.29 -5.67
C ILE A 48 -0.95 -0.74 -4.54
N GLY A 49 0.14 -1.47 -4.30
CA GLY A 49 0.18 -2.50 -3.27
C GLY A 49 -0.05 -1.96 -1.85
N PHE A 50 0.60 -0.87 -1.49
CA PHE A 50 0.40 -0.24 -0.18
C PHE A 50 -0.98 0.41 -0.05
N SER A 51 -1.47 1.07 -1.10
CA SER A 51 -2.83 1.65 -1.10
C SER A 51 -3.91 0.58 -0.98
N TYR A 52 -3.73 -0.55 -1.67
CA TYR A 52 -4.61 -1.71 -1.53
C TYR A 52 -4.61 -2.24 -0.09
N PHE A 53 -3.43 -2.42 0.49
CA PHE A 53 -3.29 -2.90 1.86
C PHE A 53 -3.94 -1.97 2.89
N GLU A 54 -3.68 -0.67 2.82
CA GLU A 54 -4.29 0.32 3.72
C GLU A 54 -5.82 0.42 3.52
N THR A 55 -6.28 0.38 2.26
CA THR A 55 -7.72 0.39 1.97
C THR A 55 -8.39 -0.86 2.53
N TYR A 56 -7.78 -2.04 2.33
CA TYR A 56 -8.32 -3.30 2.85
C TYR A 56 -8.43 -3.27 4.38
N GLN A 57 -7.38 -2.85 5.09
CA GLN A 57 -7.43 -2.74 6.55
C GLN A 57 -8.50 -1.74 7.02
N MET A 58 -8.56 -0.56 6.39
CA MET A 58 -9.58 0.43 6.71
C MET A 58 -10.99 -0.13 6.49
N GLN A 59 -11.20 -0.87 5.41
CA GLN A 59 -12.51 -1.49 5.14
C GLN A 59 -12.88 -2.55 6.17
N GLN A 60 -11.92 -3.39 6.58
CA GLN A 60 -12.18 -4.39 7.62
C GLN A 60 -12.66 -3.74 8.92
N ILE A 61 -11.93 -2.74 9.43
CA ILE A 61 -12.34 -2.06 10.67
C ILE A 61 -13.67 -1.31 10.52
N ARG A 62 -13.96 -0.73 9.35
CA ARG A 62 -15.23 -0.05 9.06
C ARG A 62 -16.40 -1.03 8.94
N LEU A 63 -16.17 -2.20 8.35
CA LEU A 63 -17.18 -3.27 8.27
C LEU A 63 -17.49 -3.87 9.64
N MET A 64 -16.49 -4.01 10.51
CA MET A 64 -16.66 -4.53 11.87
C MET A 64 -17.17 -3.46 12.84
N GLY A 65 -16.98 -2.18 12.52
CA GLY A 65 -17.39 -1.04 13.34
C GLY A 65 -16.59 -0.90 14.65
N THR A 66 -15.48 -1.60 14.78
CA THR A 66 -14.56 -1.51 15.92
C THR A 66 -13.15 -1.91 15.51
N THR A 67 -12.13 -1.43 16.23
CA THR A 67 -10.75 -1.91 16.13
C THR A 67 -10.39 -2.89 17.24
N ALA A 68 -11.33 -3.22 18.13
CA ALA A 68 -11.13 -4.21 19.17
C ALA A 68 -11.04 -5.64 18.56
N ASP A 69 -10.26 -6.52 19.18
CA ASP A 69 -10.12 -7.91 18.77
C ASP A 69 -11.22 -8.80 19.35
N VAL A 70 -11.73 -8.45 20.54
CA VAL A 70 -12.78 -9.19 21.23
C VAL A 70 -13.65 -8.27 22.08
N GLY A 71 -14.96 -8.53 22.08
CA GLY A 71 -15.92 -7.99 23.03
C GLY A 71 -16.27 -9.04 24.10
N ILE A 72 -16.15 -8.71 25.37
CA ILE A 72 -16.58 -9.58 26.48
C ILE A 72 -17.83 -8.95 27.10
N THR A 73 -18.95 -9.67 27.04
CA THR A 73 -20.22 -9.17 27.58
C THR A 73 -20.35 -9.42 29.08
N ASN A 74 -21.14 -8.57 29.75
CA ASN A 74 -21.50 -8.69 31.16
C ASN A 74 -20.28 -8.71 32.10
N VAL A 75 -19.29 -7.85 31.82
CA VAL A 75 -18.06 -7.77 32.60
C VAL A 75 -18.30 -6.93 33.86
N THR A 76 -17.81 -7.41 35.00
CA THR A 76 -17.87 -6.70 36.27
C THR A 76 -16.73 -5.67 36.40
N GLU A 77 -16.90 -4.67 37.30
CA GLU A 77 -15.85 -3.66 37.52
C GLU A 77 -14.52 -4.28 38.01
N ASN A 78 -14.58 -5.31 38.83
CA ASN A 78 -13.34 -6.01 39.26
C ASN A 78 -12.63 -6.67 38.07
N GLN A 79 -13.37 -7.34 37.21
CA GLN A 79 -12.81 -7.97 36.00
C GLN A 79 -12.25 -6.91 35.04
N LEU A 80 -12.87 -5.73 34.87
CA LEU A 80 -12.32 -4.63 34.07
C LEU A 80 -10.95 -4.19 34.58
N VAL A 81 -10.78 -4.09 35.91
CA VAL A 81 -9.48 -3.76 36.51
C VAL A 81 -8.45 -4.86 36.28
N GLU A 82 -8.84 -6.12 36.37
CA GLU A 82 -7.94 -7.27 36.11
C GLU A 82 -7.55 -7.34 34.64
N ILE A 83 -8.51 -7.18 33.73
CA ILE A 83 -8.28 -7.15 32.27
C ILE A 83 -7.29 -6.04 31.91
N SER A 84 -7.50 -4.82 32.46
CA SER A 84 -6.63 -3.68 32.17
C SER A 84 -5.19 -3.83 32.69
N LYS A 85 -4.96 -4.72 33.69
CA LYS A 85 -3.62 -5.02 34.22
C LYS A 85 -2.91 -6.16 33.50
N SER A 86 -3.62 -6.94 32.68
CA SER A 86 -3.02 -8.07 31.96
C SER A 86 -2.03 -7.58 30.91
N ASN A 87 -0.86 -8.20 30.86
CA ASN A 87 0.17 -7.93 29.85
C ASN A 87 -0.24 -8.35 28.43
N LEU A 88 -1.34 -9.07 28.28
CA LEU A 88 -1.89 -9.46 26.99
C LEU A 88 -2.66 -8.33 26.33
N VAL A 89 -3.14 -7.37 27.11
CA VAL A 89 -4.08 -6.33 26.69
C VAL A 89 -3.32 -5.04 26.38
N LEU A 90 -3.61 -4.46 25.24
CA LEU A 90 -3.07 -3.16 24.85
C LEU A 90 -3.93 -2.02 25.40
N ASP A 91 -5.23 -2.09 25.18
CA ASP A 91 -6.23 -1.17 25.69
C ASP A 91 -7.61 -1.86 25.84
N VAL A 92 -8.44 -1.26 26.68
CA VAL A 92 -9.80 -1.71 26.98
C VAL A 92 -10.73 -0.52 26.85
N GLY A 93 -11.70 -0.62 25.97
CA GLY A 93 -12.83 0.29 25.87
C GLY A 93 -14.06 -0.28 26.58
N ILE A 94 -14.90 0.58 27.10
CA ILE A 94 -16.15 0.19 27.77
C ILE A 94 -17.32 0.66 26.93
N GLN A 95 -18.20 -0.28 26.58
CA GLN A 95 -19.46 -0.03 25.94
C GLN A 95 -20.59 -0.49 26.87
N GLN A 96 -21.61 0.35 27.07
CA GLN A 96 -22.79 -0.04 27.80
C GLN A 96 -24.04 0.26 26.97
N ARG A 97 -24.82 -0.79 26.70
CA ARG A 97 -26.11 -0.65 26.02
C ARG A 97 -27.18 -0.32 27.06
N LEU A 98 -27.80 0.85 26.91
CA LEU A 98 -28.78 1.37 27.87
C LEU A 98 -30.23 1.07 27.45
N GLY A 99 -30.47 0.97 26.13
CA GLY A 99 -31.81 0.77 25.62
C GLY A 99 -31.90 0.76 24.11
N SER A 100 -33.10 0.99 23.58
CA SER A 100 -33.34 1.09 22.15
C SER A 100 -34.34 2.20 21.82
N VAL A 101 -34.19 2.75 20.62
CA VAL A 101 -35.11 3.79 20.08
C VAL A 101 -36.22 3.12 19.31
N ASP A 102 -37.44 3.61 19.52
CA ASP A 102 -38.64 3.23 18.78
C ASP A 102 -39.48 4.49 18.46
N THR A 103 -39.07 5.19 17.43
CA THR A 103 -39.70 6.40 16.94
C THR A 103 -40.45 6.09 15.63
N GLU A 104 -41.68 6.61 15.44
CA GLU A 104 -42.49 6.34 14.24
C GLU A 104 -41.77 6.55 12.92
N GLN A 105 -40.89 7.55 12.85
CA GLN A 105 -40.10 7.86 11.65
C GLN A 105 -38.97 6.85 11.41
N LEU A 106 -38.63 6.03 12.41
CA LEU A 106 -37.49 5.09 12.41
C LEU A 106 -37.92 3.62 12.58
N GLN A 107 -39.19 3.29 12.24
CA GLN A 107 -39.79 1.94 12.44
C GLN A 107 -38.99 0.81 11.79
N ASN A 108 -38.25 1.10 10.72
CA ASN A 108 -37.38 0.13 10.06
C ASN A 108 -35.94 0.15 10.57
N ALA A 109 -35.60 1.05 11.49
CA ALA A 109 -34.27 1.19 12.05
C ALA A 109 -34.19 0.53 13.44
N ARG A 110 -33.11 -0.21 13.67
CA ARG A 110 -32.83 -0.81 14.98
C ARG A 110 -31.69 -0.01 15.62
N LEU A 111 -32.04 1.02 16.37
CA LEU A 111 -31.10 1.90 17.02
C LEU A 111 -30.95 1.52 18.50
N GLY A 112 -29.72 1.21 18.90
CA GLY A 112 -29.37 1.04 20.31
C GLY A 112 -28.94 2.37 20.92
N ILE A 113 -29.42 2.65 22.15
CA ILE A 113 -28.87 3.75 22.96
C ILE A 113 -27.65 3.20 23.70
N VAL A 114 -26.51 3.81 23.47
CA VAL A 114 -25.24 3.29 23.96
C VAL A 114 -24.41 4.43 24.56
N TRP A 115 -23.87 4.16 25.71
CA TRP A 115 -22.77 4.96 26.29
C TRP A 115 -21.45 4.21 26.08
N ILE A 116 -20.40 4.97 25.73
CA ILE A 116 -19.04 4.44 25.60
C ILE A 116 -18.07 5.37 26.32
N ASP A 117 -16.97 4.82 26.81
CA ASP A 117 -15.91 5.58 27.44
C ASP A 117 -14.96 6.24 26.43
N ASP A 118 -14.05 7.08 26.92
CA ASP A 118 -13.11 7.81 26.08
C ASP A 118 -12.18 6.89 25.28
N THR A 119 -11.84 5.71 25.83
CA THR A 119 -10.99 4.73 25.15
C THR A 119 -11.75 4.07 24.00
N GLU A 120 -12.98 3.62 24.24
CA GLU A 120 -13.81 3.03 23.19
C GLU A 120 -14.10 4.05 22.09
N TRP A 121 -14.44 5.31 22.46
CA TRP A 121 -14.69 6.35 21.48
C TRP A 121 -13.45 6.67 20.65
N GLY A 122 -12.35 7.05 21.29
CA GLY A 122 -11.15 7.56 20.62
C GLY A 122 -10.35 6.49 19.88
N THR A 123 -10.26 5.28 20.45
CA THR A 123 -9.39 4.23 19.96
C THR A 123 -10.13 3.22 19.09
N HIS A 124 -11.34 2.82 19.47
CA HIS A 124 -12.03 1.74 18.79
C HIS A 124 -13.08 2.22 17.79
N ARG A 125 -13.83 3.30 18.09
CA ARG A 125 -14.94 3.78 17.24
C ARG A 125 -14.53 4.83 16.23
N LEU A 126 -13.79 5.84 16.64
CA LEU A 126 -13.41 6.96 15.77
C LEU A 126 -12.70 6.53 14.48
N PRO A 127 -11.78 5.50 14.48
CA PRO A 127 -11.18 5.01 13.24
C PRO A 127 -12.15 4.33 12.28
N THR A 128 -13.31 3.86 12.77
CA THR A 128 -14.30 3.11 11.96
C THR A 128 -15.35 3.98 11.30
N ILE A 129 -15.46 5.24 11.68
CA ILE A 129 -16.42 6.23 11.19
C ILE A 129 -15.73 7.33 10.41
N SER A 130 -16.49 8.18 9.75
CA SER A 130 -15.95 9.36 9.06
C SER A 130 -16.89 10.56 9.15
N SER A 131 -16.45 11.68 8.60
CA SER A 131 -17.24 12.92 8.53
C SER A 131 -17.88 13.30 9.87
N VAL A 132 -17.11 13.14 10.96
CA VAL A 132 -17.57 13.50 12.29
C VAL A 132 -17.67 15.02 12.39
N VAL A 133 -18.84 15.52 12.73
CA VAL A 133 -19.13 16.93 12.96
C VAL A 133 -19.66 17.09 14.37
N GLY A 134 -19.18 18.08 15.11
CA GLY A 134 -19.49 18.28 16.52
C GLY A 134 -18.64 17.44 17.47
N ASN A 135 -19.15 17.20 18.66
CA ASN A 135 -18.44 16.51 19.74
C ASN A 135 -19.25 15.35 20.29
N TYR A 136 -18.59 14.41 20.97
CA TYR A 136 -19.24 13.37 21.73
C TYR A 136 -20.13 14.00 22.83
N PRO A 137 -21.32 13.46 23.12
CA PRO A 137 -22.25 14.04 24.11
C PRO A 137 -21.63 14.17 25.50
N SER A 138 -21.77 15.34 26.12
CA SER A 138 -21.26 15.63 27.46
C SER A 138 -22.39 15.90 28.47
N SER A 139 -23.47 16.52 28.03
CA SER A 139 -24.62 16.87 28.90
C SER A 139 -25.70 15.79 28.80
N LYS A 140 -26.55 15.71 29.85
CA LYS A 140 -27.62 14.68 29.93
C LYS A 140 -28.55 14.66 28.74
N ASN A 141 -28.86 15.82 28.17
CA ASN A 141 -29.80 15.95 27.05
C ASN A 141 -29.12 16.04 25.69
N GLU A 142 -27.84 15.68 25.58
CA GLU A 142 -27.11 15.63 24.33
C GLU A 142 -27.06 14.23 23.76
N ILE A 143 -27.16 14.16 22.42
CA ILE A 143 -27.02 12.91 21.64
C ILE A 143 -26.16 13.12 20.42
N MET A 144 -25.57 12.02 19.94
CA MET A 144 -24.85 11.96 18.69
C MET A 144 -25.42 10.84 17.80
N LEU A 145 -25.73 11.16 16.54
CA LEU A 145 -26.45 10.30 15.61
C LEU A 145 -25.67 10.03 14.31
N PRO A 146 -25.86 8.88 13.66
CA PRO A 146 -25.37 8.69 12.29
C PRO A 146 -26.18 9.53 11.30
N THR A 147 -25.53 9.99 10.23
CA THR A 147 -26.14 10.84 9.17
C THR A 147 -27.37 10.21 8.54
N TRP A 148 -27.36 8.89 8.27
CA TRP A 148 -28.48 8.21 7.66
C TRP A 148 -29.74 8.17 8.54
N VAL A 149 -29.57 8.22 9.86
CA VAL A 149 -30.70 8.32 10.81
C VAL A 149 -31.35 9.69 10.69
N LEU A 150 -30.54 10.75 10.63
CA LEU A 150 -31.04 12.12 10.43
C LEU A 150 -31.75 12.26 9.09
N GLU A 151 -31.22 11.67 8.02
CA GLU A 151 -31.85 11.63 6.71
C GLU A 151 -33.22 10.90 6.75
N GLN A 152 -33.33 9.77 7.46
CA GLN A 152 -34.61 9.06 7.64
C GLN A 152 -35.61 9.87 8.46
N MET A 153 -35.17 10.70 9.36
CA MET A 153 -36.01 11.67 10.09
C MET A 153 -36.39 12.89 9.24
N GLY A 154 -35.93 12.97 7.97
CA GLY A 154 -36.23 14.09 7.08
C GLY A 154 -35.32 15.31 7.28
N ILE A 155 -34.24 15.16 8.05
CA ILE A 155 -33.27 16.23 8.35
C ILE A 155 -32.11 16.15 7.34
N SER A 156 -32.16 16.98 6.28
CA SER A 156 -31.13 16.99 5.22
C SER A 156 -29.94 17.89 5.52
N ASP A 157 -30.09 18.87 6.41
CA ASP A 157 -29.01 19.81 6.83
C ASP A 157 -28.96 19.87 8.35
N PRO A 158 -28.31 18.90 9.01
CA PRO A 158 -28.25 18.85 10.47
C PRO A 158 -27.37 19.96 11.03
N GLN A 159 -27.88 20.67 12.03
CA GLN A 159 -27.17 21.72 12.75
C GLN A 159 -26.89 21.28 14.19
N ILE A 160 -25.69 21.55 14.68
CA ILE A 160 -25.34 21.30 16.09
C ILE A 160 -26.22 22.15 16.98
N GLY A 161 -26.79 21.54 18.05
CA GLY A 161 -27.68 22.19 18.99
C GLY A 161 -29.16 22.15 18.56
N MET A 162 -29.51 21.56 17.41
CA MET A 162 -30.91 21.35 17.04
C MET A 162 -31.61 20.37 17.99
N GLU A 163 -32.90 20.56 18.19
CA GLU A 163 -33.72 19.70 19.02
C GLU A 163 -34.20 18.47 18.22
N ILE A 164 -34.01 17.30 18.80
CA ILE A 164 -34.41 16.01 18.24
C ILE A 164 -35.30 15.29 19.27
N VAL A 165 -36.51 14.97 18.90
CA VAL A 165 -37.45 14.19 19.73
C VAL A 165 -37.22 12.70 19.44
N LEU A 166 -36.89 11.93 20.48
CA LEU A 166 -36.77 10.49 20.37
C LEU A 166 -37.69 9.80 21.38
N SER A 167 -38.40 8.79 20.88
CA SER A 167 -39.11 7.84 21.73
C SER A 167 -38.25 6.60 21.92
N TYR A 168 -37.99 6.23 23.17
CA TYR A 168 -37.06 5.18 23.50
C TYR A 168 -37.49 4.37 24.73
N GLN A 169 -36.91 3.21 24.87
CA GLN A 169 -37.05 2.35 26.06
C GLN A 169 -35.69 2.09 26.69
N ILE A 170 -35.67 1.99 28.00
CA ILE A 170 -34.45 1.68 28.78
C ILE A 170 -34.51 0.24 29.29
N GLY A 171 -33.43 -0.52 29.12
CA GLY A 171 -33.36 -1.94 29.46
C GLY A 171 -34.35 -2.76 28.66
N ASP A 172 -34.96 -3.76 29.30
CA ASP A 172 -35.97 -4.64 28.76
C ASP A 172 -37.42 -4.20 29.15
N SER A 173 -37.53 -2.95 29.66
CA SER A 173 -38.86 -2.43 30.03
C SER A 173 -39.66 -2.05 28.81
N TYR A 174 -40.96 -2.46 28.78
CA TYR A 174 -41.89 -2.09 27.70
C TYR A 174 -42.41 -0.65 27.79
N ASN A 175 -41.84 0.18 28.68
CA ASN A 175 -42.26 1.55 28.85
C ASN A 175 -41.47 2.47 27.92
N TYR A 176 -42.16 3.05 26.96
CA TYR A 176 -41.58 4.07 26.07
C TYR A 176 -41.66 5.45 26.72
N VAL A 177 -40.55 6.17 26.68
CA VAL A 177 -40.44 7.56 27.12
C VAL A 177 -40.05 8.39 25.91
N SER A 178 -40.63 9.56 25.77
CA SER A 178 -40.29 10.52 24.72
C SER A 178 -39.65 11.75 25.35
N ASP A 179 -38.41 12.01 24.96
CA ASP A 179 -37.67 13.17 25.41
C ASP A 179 -37.12 13.99 24.24
N THR A 180 -36.82 15.25 24.48
CA THR A 180 -36.19 16.13 23.53
C THR A 180 -34.69 16.22 23.85
N PHE A 181 -33.88 15.86 22.89
CA PHE A 181 -32.43 15.92 22.97
C PHE A 181 -31.86 17.02 22.07
N LEU A 182 -30.66 17.48 22.39
CA LEU A 182 -29.88 18.38 21.57
C LEU A 182 -28.83 17.57 20.77
N LEU A 183 -28.76 17.80 19.48
CA LEU A 183 -27.74 17.17 18.62
C LEU A 183 -26.36 17.75 18.93
N SER A 184 -25.50 17.00 19.63
CA SER A 184 -24.10 17.40 19.93
C SER A 184 -23.16 17.10 18.79
N GLY A 185 -23.49 16.14 17.95
CA GLY A 185 -22.70 15.73 16.80
C GLY A 185 -23.40 14.70 15.92
N TYR A 186 -22.84 14.53 14.73
CA TYR A 186 -23.25 13.49 13.81
C TYR A 186 -22.05 12.91 13.04
N TYR A 187 -22.20 11.70 12.52
CA TYR A 187 -21.11 10.98 11.89
C TYR A 187 -21.62 10.09 10.76
N THR A 188 -20.74 9.71 9.86
CA THR A 188 -21.01 8.70 8.83
C THR A 188 -20.45 7.37 9.27
N ASP A 189 -21.33 6.38 9.45
CA ASP A 189 -20.99 4.99 9.65
C ASP A 189 -21.04 4.21 8.34
N TYR A 190 -20.57 2.97 8.34
CA TYR A 190 -20.45 2.14 7.16
C TYR A 190 -21.31 0.88 7.25
N ILE A 191 -21.49 0.26 6.12
CA ILE A 191 -22.21 -0.98 5.88
C ILE A 191 -21.65 -2.08 6.79
N PRO A 192 -22.08 -2.90 7.55
CA PRO A 192 -23.36 -3.57 7.64
C PRO A 192 -24.42 -2.87 8.52
N MET A 193 -24.01 -1.89 9.31
CA MET A 193 -24.92 -1.15 10.17
C MET A 193 -26.04 -0.52 9.33
N ARG A 194 -25.64 0.25 8.31
CA ARG A 194 -26.58 0.95 7.42
C ARG A 194 -27.46 0.00 6.59
N THR A 195 -26.90 -1.07 6.02
CA THR A 195 -27.66 -2.02 5.17
C THR A 195 -28.72 -2.79 5.96
N ASN A 196 -28.45 -3.06 7.24
CA ASN A 196 -29.38 -3.73 8.14
C ASN A 196 -30.25 -2.75 8.93
N ASN A 197 -30.20 -1.44 8.61
CA ASN A 197 -30.83 -0.36 9.37
C ASN A 197 -30.54 -0.43 10.87
N ARG A 198 -29.30 -0.79 11.23
CA ARG A 198 -28.82 -0.82 12.60
C ARG A 198 -27.92 0.37 12.84
N GLY A 199 -27.98 0.95 14.02
CA GLY A 199 -27.13 2.07 14.40
C GLY A 199 -27.09 2.29 15.90
N TYR A 200 -26.27 3.23 16.32
CA TYR A 200 -26.16 3.62 17.72
C TYR A 200 -26.48 5.10 17.88
N VAL A 201 -27.26 5.38 18.91
CA VAL A 201 -27.44 6.71 19.48
C VAL A 201 -26.45 6.80 20.62
N TYR A 202 -25.42 7.60 20.48
CA TYR A 202 -24.49 7.83 21.58
C TYR A 202 -25.03 8.87 22.53
N VAL A 203 -24.89 8.58 23.82
CA VAL A 203 -25.34 9.45 24.93
C VAL A 203 -24.21 9.70 25.90
N SER A 204 -24.33 10.74 26.72
CA SER A 204 -23.33 11.13 27.72
C SER A 204 -23.32 10.21 28.95
N SER A 205 -22.24 10.27 29.73
CA SER A 205 -22.17 9.67 31.08
C SER A 205 -23.24 10.26 32.00
N ALA A 206 -23.52 11.56 31.88
CA ALA A 206 -24.57 12.22 32.67
C ALA A 206 -25.97 11.67 32.38
N PHE A 207 -26.26 11.26 31.12
CA PHE A 207 -27.50 10.58 30.82
C PHE A 207 -27.53 9.20 31.46
N LYS A 208 -26.48 8.38 31.28
CA LYS A 208 -26.34 7.06 31.89
C LYS A 208 -26.57 7.10 33.41
N ASP A 209 -25.87 8.00 34.09
CA ASP A 209 -25.94 8.14 35.55
C ASP A 209 -27.31 8.64 36.05
N SER A 210 -28.09 9.31 35.22
CA SER A 210 -29.47 9.73 35.55
C SER A 210 -30.50 8.60 35.49
N LEU A 211 -30.13 7.46 34.85
CA LEU A 211 -30.99 6.30 34.81
C LEU A 211 -30.82 5.55 36.14
N ASN A 212 -31.73 5.68 37.05
CA ASN A 212 -31.72 4.98 38.36
C ASN A 212 -31.97 3.45 38.20
N VAL A 213 -31.49 2.85 37.15
CA VAL A 213 -31.66 1.45 36.82
C VAL A 213 -30.32 0.74 36.95
N SER A 214 -30.30 -0.40 37.67
CA SER A 214 -29.12 -1.27 37.70
C SER A 214 -28.98 -1.95 36.32
N LEU A 215 -27.99 -1.49 35.55
CA LEU A 215 -27.67 -2.03 34.21
C LEU A 215 -26.41 -2.92 34.27
N ASP A 216 -26.20 -3.60 35.40
CA ASP A 216 -24.97 -4.35 35.68
C ASP A 216 -24.65 -5.41 34.62
N ASN A 217 -25.67 -5.95 33.93
CA ASN A 217 -25.49 -6.99 32.92
C ASN A 217 -25.40 -6.45 31.46
N SER A 218 -25.24 -5.15 31.28
CA SER A 218 -25.21 -4.52 29.95
C SER A 218 -23.83 -3.97 29.54
N VAL A 219 -22.82 -4.18 30.37
CA VAL A 219 -21.45 -3.68 30.13
C VAL A 219 -20.69 -4.70 29.27
N THR A 220 -20.11 -4.20 28.20
CA THR A 220 -19.23 -4.95 27.32
C THR A 220 -17.82 -4.32 27.34
N ALA A 221 -16.82 -5.13 27.66
CA ALA A 221 -15.41 -4.74 27.53
C ALA A 221 -14.95 -5.02 26.09
N MET A 222 -14.54 -4.00 25.40
CA MET A 222 -13.97 -4.06 24.05
C MET A 222 -12.45 -4.05 24.20
N ILE A 223 -11.80 -5.16 23.89
CA ILE A 223 -10.39 -5.39 24.19
C ILE A 223 -9.60 -5.49 22.90
N ARG A 224 -8.47 -4.79 22.86
CA ARG A 224 -7.45 -4.97 21.85
C ARG A 224 -6.21 -5.59 22.49
N PHE A 225 -5.73 -6.68 21.91
CA PHE A 225 -4.57 -7.41 22.41
C PHE A 225 -3.25 -6.78 21.97
N GLN A 226 -2.21 -6.99 22.78
CA GLN A 226 -0.86 -6.59 22.42
C GLN A 226 -0.22 -7.62 21.50
N GLY A 227 0.31 -7.19 20.35
CA GLY A 227 0.99 -8.04 19.39
C GLY A 227 0.09 -8.57 18.28
N ASN A 228 0.63 -9.48 17.45
CA ASN A 228 -0.05 -10.06 16.28
C ASN A 228 -0.50 -11.50 16.50
N ASP A 229 -0.62 -11.94 17.75
CA ASP A 229 -1.11 -13.28 18.07
C ASP A 229 -2.60 -13.40 17.70
N ASN A 230 -3.03 -14.62 17.38
CA ASN A 230 -4.43 -14.89 17.08
C ASN A 230 -5.32 -14.55 18.27
N ALA A 231 -6.39 -13.79 18.05
CA ALA A 231 -7.35 -13.37 19.06
C ALA A 231 -7.89 -14.55 19.88
N ASP A 232 -8.18 -15.70 19.24
CA ASP A 232 -8.64 -16.93 19.93
C ASP A 232 -7.66 -17.39 21.01
N LYS A 233 -6.35 -17.43 20.69
CA LYS A 233 -5.31 -17.86 21.64
C LYS A 233 -5.16 -16.89 22.80
N ASN A 234 -5.27 -15.58 22.52
CA ASN A 234 -5.21 -14.56 23.55
C ASN A 234 -6.45 -14.60 24.45
N CYS A 235 -7.63 -14.85 23.89
CA CYS A 235 -8.86 -15.08 24.67
C CYS A 235 -8.72 -16.30 25.59
N GLU A 236 -8.16 -17.42 25.10
CA GLU A 236 -7.92 -18.61 25.93
C GLU A 236 -6.92 -18.33 27.06
N ARG A 237 -5.87 -17.52 26.80
CA ARG A 237 -4.91 -17.11 27.84
C ARG A 237 -5.60 -16.21 28.89
N LEU A 238 -6.38 -15.22 28.42
CA LEU A 238 -7.10 -14.31 29.30
C LEU A 238 -8.10 -15.06 30.19
N ARG A 239 -8.79 -16.08 29.66
CA ARG A 239 -9.68 -16.99 30.47
C ARG A 239 -8.95 -17.81 31.54
N ARG A 240 -7.65 -17.98 31.40
CA ARG A 240 -6.86 -18.69 32.45
C ARG A 240 -6.33 -17.72 33.50
N GLU A 241 -6.20 -16.45 33.18
CA GLU A 241 -5.70 -15.41 34.10
C GLU A 241 -6.81 -14.82 34.94
N ILE A 242 -8.05 -14.76 34.43
CA ILE A 242 -9.19 -14.07 35.04
C ILE A 242 -10.36 -15.06 35.12
N ASP A 243 -11.00 -15.13 36.27
CA ASP A 243 -12.21 -15.93 36.48
C ASP A 243 -13.43 -15.22 35.83
N PHE A 244 -13.98 -15.85 34.79
CA PHE A 244 -15.21 -15.40 34.13
C PHE A 244 -16.36 -16.30 34.56
N THR A 245 -17.55 -15.71 34.78
CA THR A 245 -18.77 -16.41 35.18
C THR A 245 -19.50 -17.02 34.00
N GLU A 246 -20.29 -18.07 34.25
CA GLU A 246 -21.23 -18.62 33.25
C GLU A 246 -22.23 -17.53 32.82
N GLY A 247 -22.33 -17.28 31.51
CA GLY A 247 -23.18 -16.23 30.94
C GLY A 247 -22.42 -15.03 30.35
N GLN A 248 -21.10 -14.94 30.57
CA GLN A 248 -20.25 -13.99 29.86
C GLN A 248 -19.83 -14.58 28.53
N THR A 249 -20.07 -13.85 27.44
CA THR A 249 -19.73 -14.31 26.09
C THR A 249 -18.52 -13.54 25.57
N PHE A 250 -17.64 -14.26 24.87
CA PHE A 250 -16.50 -13.70 24.16
C PHE A 250 -16.86 -13.62 22.71
N GLU A 251 -17.16 -12.43 22.25
CA GLU A 251 -17.44 -12.14 20.85
C GLU A 251 -16.15 -11.71 20.15
N ILE A 252 -15.48 -12.68 19.54
CA ILE A 252 -14.28 -12.40 18.76
C ILE A 252 -14.72 -11.63 17.53
N VAL A 253 -14.13 -10.45 17.34
CA VAL A 253 -14.34 -9.65 16.14
C VAL A 253 -13.57 -10.34 15.01
N PRO A 254 -14.24 -10.85 13.96
CA PRO A 254 -13.55 -11.51 12.86
C PRO A 254 -12.90 -10.43 11.98
N LEU A 255 -11.97 -9.69 12.57
CA LEU A 255 -11.02 -8.96 11.77
C LEU A 255 -10.26 -10.05 11.03
N GLU A 256 -10.67 -10.34 9.78
CA GLU A 256 -9.78 -11.06 8.90
C GLU A 256 -8.50 -10.23 8.90
N GLN A 257 -7.55 -10.66 9.73
CA GLN A 257 -6.18 -10.18 9.60
C GLN A 257 -5.89 -10.46 8.14
N ALA A 258 -6.08 -9.41 7.31
CA ALA A 258 -5.57 -9.48 5.97
C ALA A 258 -4.22 -10.11 6.17
N ASN A 259 -3.98 -11.26 5.55
CA ASN A 259 -2.65 -11.82 5.55
C ASN A 259 -1.74 -10.75 4.95
N GLY A 260 -1.54 -9.67 5.71
CA GLY A 260 -0.73 -8.52 5.31
C GLY A 260 0.61 -9.01 4.81
N GLY A 261 1.08 -10.11 5.42
CA GLY A 261 2.24 -10.83 4.94
C GLY A 261 2.07 -11.37 3.52
N THR A 262 0.92 -11.93 3.14
CA THR A 262 0.71 -12.45 1.77
C THR A 262 0.58 -11.33 0.76
N ILE A 263 -0.09 -10.23 1.09
CA ILE A 263 -0.21 -9.05 0.21
C ILE A 263 1.18 -8.41 0.03
N ILE A 264 1.90 -8.17 1.11
CA ILE A 264 3.26 -7.62 1.05
C ILE A 264 4.18 -8.55 0.27
N LEU A 265 4.11 -9.87 0.48
CA LEU A 265 4.88 -10.84 -0.27
C LEU A 265 4.55 -10.81 -1.77
N ALA A 266 3.27 -10.72 -2.14
CA ALA A 266 2.84 -10.60 -3.53
C ALA A 266 3.37 -9.31 -4.19
N VAL A 267 3.32 -8.17 -3.49
CA VAL A 267 3.88 -6.89 -3.95
C VAL A 267 5.40 -6.99 -4.14
N ILE A 268 6.11 -7.63 -3.21
CA ILE A 268 7.57 -7.83 -3.30
C ILE A 268 7.91 -8.73 -4.49
N ILE A 269 7.21 -9.85 -4.68
CA ILE A 269 7.42 -10.76 -5.81
C ILE A 269 7.20 -10.02 -7.14
N LEU A 270 6.13 -9.23 -7.25
CA LEU A 270 5.83 -8.43 -8.43
C LEU A 270 6.91 -7.36 -8.67
N ALA A 271 7.37 -6.67 -7.63
CA ALA A 271 8.44 -5.69 -7.72
C ALA A 271 9.76 -6.33 -8.18
N VAL A 272 10.11 -7.51 -7.66
CA VAL A 272 11.30 -8.27 -8.09
C VAL A 272 11.18 -8.66 -9.56
N PHE A 273 10.01 -9.11 -10.01
CA PHE A 273 9.76 -9.48 -11.41
C PHE A 273 9.90 -8.26 -12.35
N ILE A 274 9.33 -7.11 -11.99
CA ILE A 274 9.46 -5.85 -12.75
C ILE A 274 10.93 -5.40 -12.77
N SER A 275 11.63 -5.52 -11.65
CA SER A 275 13.07 -5.19 -11.58
C SER A 275 13.92 -6.10 -12.45
N PHE A 276 13.58 -7.39 -12.51
CA PHE A 276 14.26 -8.32 -13.42
C PHE A 276 14.06 -7.94 -14.89
N SER A 277 12.83 -7.54 -15.26
CA SER A 277 12.54 -7.01 -16.60
C SER A 277 13.34 -5.73 -16.90
N GLY A 278 13.34 -4.77 -15.96
CA GLY A 278 14.13 -3.55 -16.05
C GLY A 278 15.64 -3.81 -16.13
N TYR A 279 16.13 -4.75 -15.32
CA TYR A 279 17.53 -5.22 -15.38
C TYR A 279 17.89 -5.70 -16.78
N LEU A 280 17.07 -6.55 -17.40
CA LEU A 280 17.33 -7.09 -18.75
C LEU A 280 17.36 -5.96 -19.78
N LEU A 281 16.43 -5.02 -19.71
CA LEU A 281 16.36 -3.89 -20.62
C LEU A 281 17.59 -2.99 -20.50
N ILE A 282 17.94 -2.57 -19.28
CA ILE A 282 19.10 -1.72 -19.01
C ILE A 282 20.41 -2.43 -19.38
N TYR A 283 20.51 -3.72 -19.02
CA TYR A 283 21.66 -4.55 -19.39
C TYR A 283 21.87 -4.59 -20.91
N ASN A 284 20.80 -4.82 -21.69
CA ASN A 284 20.89 -4.86 -23.15
C ASN A 284 21.36 -3.54 -23.74
N ILE A 285 20.82 -2.40 -23.26
CA ILE A 285 21.21 -1.07 -23.74
C ILE A 285 22.68 -0.80 -23.42
N LEU A 286 23.12 -1.08 -22.20
CA LEU A 286 24.51 -0.88 -21.79
C LEU A 286 25.45 -1.86 -22.48
N TYR A 287 25.04 -3.11 -22.71
CA TYR A 287 25.84 -4.11 -23.42
C TYR A 287 26.08 -3.69 -24.86
N VAL A 288 25.03 -3.32 -25.60
CA VAL A 288 25.16 -2.81 -26.97
C VAL A 288 26.03 -1.57 -27.03
N SER A 289 25.91 -0.69 -26.03
CA SER A 289 26.76 0.47 -25.85
C SER A 289 28.23 0.10 -25.77
N VAL A 290 28.57 -0.78 -24.84
CA VAL A 290 29.95 -1.20 -24.60
C VAL A 290 30.55 -1.90 -25.83
N VAL A 291 29.77 -2.76 -26.50
CA VAL A 291 30.21 -3.46 -27.72
C VAL A 291 30.55 -2.49 -28.85
N LYS A 292 29.76 -1.43 -29.03
CA LYS A 292 30.06 -0.38 -30.01
C LYS A 292 31.29 0.46 -29.64
N ASP A 293 31.50 0.69 -28.34
CA ASP A 293 32.60 1.52 -27.83
C ASP A 293 33.88 0.70 -27.55
N VAL A 294 33.94 -0.59 -27.93
CA VAL A 294 35.11 -1.46 -27.68
C VAL A 294 36.38 -0.86 -28.24
N GLN A 295 36.37 -0.28 -29.44
CA GLN A 295 37.51 0.37 -30.05
C GLN A 295 37.96 1.60 -29.25
N PHE A 296 37.02 2.39 -28.75
CA PHE A 296 37.32 3.55 -27.89
C PHE A 296 38.00 3.11 -26.59
N TYR A 297 37.50 2.09 -25.91
CA TYR A 297 38.10 1.56 -24.69
C TYR A 297 39.48 0.91 -24.98
N GLY A 298 39.64 0.29 -26.14
CA GLY A 298 40.90 -0.25 -26.59
C GLY A 298 41.95 0.87 -26.75
N ARG A 299 41.60 1.99 -27.39
CA ARG A 299 42.48 3.18 -27.54
C ARG A 299 42.85 3.80 -26.19
N LEU A 300 41.90 3.87 -25.25
CA LEU A 300 42.18 4.34 -23.88
C LEU A 300 43.20 3.46 -23.18
N LYS A 301 43.17 2.13 -23.39
CA LYS A 301 44.13 1.21 -22.83
C LYS A 301 45.55 1.37 -23.44
N THR A 302 45.65 1.71 -24.74
CA THR A 302 46.97 1.97 -25.36
C THR A 302 47.65 3.21 -24.77
N ILE A 303 46.87 4.16 -24.24
CA ILE A 303 47.36 5.37 -23.55
C ILE A 303 47.66 5.09 -22.05
N GLY A 304 47.44 3.84 -21.57
CA GLY A 304 47.76 3.45 -20.20
C GLY A 304 46.58 3.43 -19.23
N THR A 305 45.31 3.54 -19.70
CA THR A 305 44.15 3.46 -18.80
C THR A 305 43.97 2.05 -18.25
N THR A 306 43.83 1.95 -16.94
CA THR A 306 43.66 0.66 -16.23
C THR A 306 42.23 0.10 -16.38
N GLN A 307 42.13 -1.21 -16.21
CA GLN A 307 40.82 -1.90 -16.20
C GLN A 307 39.84 -1.33 -15.16
N ARG A 308 40.36 -0.92 -13.98
CA ARG A 308 39.57 -0.33 -12.89
C ARG A 308 39.01 1.03 -13.30
N GLN A 309 39.79 1.87 -13.97
CA GLN A 309 39.37 3.18 -14.45
C GLN A 309 38.26 3.07 -15.51
N ILE A 310 38.38 2.14 -16.47
CA ILE A 310 37.32 1.89 -17.47
C ILE A 310 36.02 1.47 -16.79
N LYS A 311 36.06 0.55 -15.83
CA LYS A 311 34.88 0.16 -15.06
C LYS A 311 34.25 1.35 -14.34
N ARG A 312 35.05 2.20 -13.69
CA ARG A 312 34.58 3.42 -13.02
C ARG A 312 33.92 4.41 -13.97
N ILE A 313 34.40 4.55 -15.20
CA ILE A 313 33.80 5.40 -16.21
C ILE A 313 32.37 4.93 -16.51
N ILE A 314 32.16 3.61 -16.70
CA ILE A 314 30.83 3.04 -16.98
C ILE A 314 29.88 3.19 -15.78
N TYR A 315 30.38 2.95 -14.56
CA TYR A 315 29.55 3.19 -13.36
C TYR A 315 29.19 4.67 -13.20
N LYS A 316 30.11 5.59 -13.48
CA LYS A 316 29.84 7.04 -13.45
C LYS A 316 28.79 7.44 -14.51
N GLN A 317 28.79 6.80 -15.68
CA GLN A 317 27.74 6.98 -16.70
C GLN A 317 26.39 6.45 -16.20
N ALA A 318 26.35 5.23 -15.64
CA ALA A 318 25.13 4.64 -15.08
C ALA A 318 24.53 5.50 -13.95
N ILE A 319 25.37 6.00 -13.04
CA ILE A 319 24.93 6.91 -11.96
C ILE A 319 24.31 8.20 -12.53
N ARG A 320 24.94 8.83 -13.53
CA ARG A 320 24.40 10.06 -14.12
C ARG A 320 23.06 9.84 -14.81
N ILE A 321 22.92 8.74 -15.55
CA ILE A 321 21.67 8.36 -16.17
C ILE A 321 20.61 8.10 -15.08
N SER A 322 20.99 7.46 -13.97
CA SER A 322 20.11 7.21 -12.83
C SER A 322 19.65 8.49 -12.13
N CYS A 323 20.56 9.44 -11.94
CA CYS A 323 20.22 10.74 -11.33
C CYS A 323 19.18 11.56 -12.13
N ILE A 324 19.06 11.29 -13.43
CA ILE A 324 18.04 11.93 -14.28
C ILE A 324 16.79 11.06 -14.37
N GLY A 325 16.96 9.76 -14.64
CA GLY A 325 15.86 8.86 -14.94
C GLY A 325 15.04 8.50 -13.71
N ILE A 326 15.67 8.28 -12.55
CA ILE A 326 14.94 7.90 -11.33
C ILE A 326 13.96 9.01 -10.89
N PRO A 327 14.38 10.28 -10.72
CA PRO A 327 13.44 11.32 -10.32
C PRO A 327 12.26 11.50 -11.29
N ILE A 328 12.53 11.45 -12.58
CA ILE A 328 11.45 11.55 -13.60
C ILE A 328 10.49 10.36 -13.48
N GLY A 329 11.03 9.14 -13.33
CA GLY A 329 10.22 7.94 -13.16
C GLY A 329 9.37 7.96 -11.89
N LEU A 330 9.94 8.45 -10.76
CA LEU A 330 9.21 8.64 -9.51
C LEU A 330 8.10 9.67 -9.64
N LEU A 331 8.36 10.81 -10.29
CA LEU A 331 7.34 11.84 -10.54
C LEU A 331 6.19 11.31 -11.39
N LEU A 332 6.49 10.60 -12.48
CA LEU A 332 5.46 9.95 -13.30
C LEU A 332 4.68 8.91 -12.51
N GLY A 333 5.38 8.12 -11.67
CA GLY A 333 4.75 7.15 -10.77
C GLY A 333 3.82 7.82 -9.77
N ALA A 334 4.21 8.96 -9.20
CA ALA A 334 3.38 9.74 -8.30
C ALA A 334 2.10 10.26 -8.99
N VAL A 335 2.24 10.87 -10.18
CA VAL A 335 1.10 11.40 -10.95
C VAL A 335 0.09 10.29 -11.28
N VAL A 336 0.57 9.14 -11.72
CA VAL A 336 -0.29 7.98 -12.02
C VAL A 336 -0.91 7.42 -10.75
N SER A 337 -0.18 7.38 -9.64
CA SER A 337 -0.71 6.92 -8.35
C SER A 337 -1.87 7.78 -7.87
N PHE A 338 -1.80 9.10 -8.03
CA PHE A 338 -2.92 9.99 -7.68
C PHE A 338 -4.15 9.82 -8.58
N GLY A 339 -3.96 9.57 -9.88
CA GLY A 339 -5.06 9.45 -10.83
C GLY A 339 -5.65 8.05 -10.93
N ILE A 340 -4.81 7.04 -11.10
CA ILE A 340 -5.23 5.68 -11.43
C ILE A 340 -5.56 4.85 -10.19
N VAL A 341 -4.80 5.02 -9.09
CA VAL A 341 -5.01 4.18 -7.89
C VAL A 341 -6.41 4.38 -7.30
N PRO A 342 -6.94 5.59 -7.08
CA PRO A 342 -8.29 5.77 -6.58
C PRO A 342 -9.34 5.14 -7.50
N TYR A 343 -9.19 5.31 -8.81
CA TYR A 343 -10.10 4.73 -9.81
C TYR A 343 -10.08 3.20 -9.74
N PHE A 344 -8.90 2.60 -9.67
CA PHE A 344 -8.73 1.15 -9.60
C PHE A 344 -9.31 0.56 -8.30
N LEU A 345 -9.04 1.21 -7.16
CA LEU A 345 -9.58 0.81 -5.87
C LEU A 345 -11.12 0.94 -5.85
N ASN A 346 -11.66 2.04 -6.36
CA ASN A 346 -13.11 2.20 -6.46
C ASN A 346 -13.74 1.14 -7.37
N MET A 347 -13.10 0.76 -8.46
CA MET A 347 -13.59 -0.30 -9.34
C MET A 347 -13.56 -1.68 -8.65
N MET A 348 -12.53 -1.99 -7.87
CA MET A 348 -12.44 -3.25 -7.13
C MET A 348 -13.48 -3.36 -6.01
N TYR A 349 -13.79 -2.23 -5.38
CA TYR A 349 -14.65 -2.18 -4.20
C TYR A 349 -16.03 -1.56 -4.48
N SER A 350 -16.38 -1.32 -5.76
CA SER A 350 -17.63 -0.64 -6.16
C SER A 350 -18.91 -1.34 -5.74
N THR A 351 -18.85 -2.60 -5.33
CA THR A 351 -20.00 -3.33 -4.75
C THR A 351 -20.36 -2.81 -3.35
N ASN A 352 -19.44 -2.09 -2.69
CA ASN A 352 -19.61 -1.52 -1.34
C ASN A 352 -19.19 -0.04 -1.35
N SER A 353 -19.77 0.73 -2.24
CA SER A 353 -19.33 2.07 -2.67
C SER A 353 -19.15 3.13 -1.58
N ASP A 354 -19.70 2.93 -0.39
CA ASP A 354 -19.71 3.95 0.66
C ASP A 354 -18.49 3.86 1.62
N VAL A 355 -17.74 2.76 1.59
CA VAL A 355 -16.67 2.53 2.59
C VAL A 355 -15.44 3.42 2.38
N GLY A 356 -15.33 4.05 1.20
CA GLY A 356 -14.21 4.93 0.85
C GLY A 356 -12.91 4.17 0.54
N THR A 357 -12.03 4.84 -0.17
CA THR A 357 -10.71 4.33 -0.54
C THR A 357 -9.62 5.24 0.02
N LYS A 358 -8.54 4.65 0.52
CA LYS A 358 -7.40 5.39 1.02
C LYS A 358 -6.19 5.20 0.10
N VAL A 359 -5.76 6.30 -0.53
CA VAL A 359 -4.52 6.29 -1.31
C VAL A 359 -3.35 6.52 -0.36
N SER A 360 -2.48 5.53 -0.28
CA SER A 360 -1.25 5.65 0.53
C SER A 360 -0.22 6.50 -0.22
N PHE A 361 0.07 7.65 0.33
CA PHE A 361 1.13 8.54 -0.15
C PHE A 361 2.23 8.68 0.90
N SER A 362 2.88 7.54 1.20
CA SER A 362 4.00 7.56 2.14
C SER A 362 5.31 7.92 1.42
N PRO A 363 6.10 8.88 1.90
CA PRO A 363 7.43 9.18 1.36
C PRO A 363 8.35 7.95 1.32
N PHE A 364 8.16 7.00 2.23
CA PHE A 364 8.94 5.76 2.28
C PHE A 364 8.77 4.89 1.03
N ILE A 365 7.61 4.94 0.36
CA ILE A 365 7.36 4.23 -0.90
C ILE A 365 8.30 4.76 -1.99
N PHE A 366 8.43 6.08 -2.10
CA PHE A 366 9.28 6.74 -3.10
C PHE A 366 10.77 6.51 -2.83
N ILE A 367 11.18 6.59 -1.57
CA ILE A 367 12.56 6.30 -1.16
C ILE A 367 12.89 4.84 -1.44
N GLY A 368 12.02 3.91 -1.07
CA GLY A 368 12.18 2.48 -1.34
C GLY A 368 12.27 2.18 -2.83
N ALA A 369 11.38 2.75 -3.65
CA ALA A 369 11.39 2.61 -5.10
C ALA A 369 12.65 3.18 -5.73
N ALA A 370 13.14 4.33 -5.25
CA ALA A 370 14.39 4.94 -5.71
C ALA A 370 15.60 4.05 -5.43
N ILE A 371 15.73 3.56 -4.19
CA ILE A 371 16.83 2.66 -3.77
C ILE A 371 16.78 1.37 -4.59
N PHE A 372 15.60 0.76 -4.72
CA PHE A 372 15.41 -0.50 -5.43
C PHE A 372 15.76 -0.36 -6.92
N THR A 373 15.31 0.72 -7.57
CA THR A 373 15.66 1.03 -8.96
C THR A 373 17.16 1.29 -9.10
N PHE A 374 17.76 2.05 -8.20
CA PHE A 374 19.20 2.34 -8.23
C PHE A 374 20.04 1.06 -8.11
N ILE A 375 19.69 0.16 -7.20
CA ILE A 375 20.35 -1.15 -7.05
C ILE A 375 20.22 -1.95 -8.35
N THR A 376 19.03 -1.99 -8.96
CA THR A 376 18.79 -2.69 -10.24
C THR A 376 19.73 -2.17 -11.33
N VAL A 377 19.91 -0.85 -11.46
CA VAL A 377 20.81 -0.23 -12.44
C VAL A 377 22.27 -0.58 -12.16
N MET A 378 22.68 -0.54 -10.89
CA MET A 378 24.05 -0.91 -10.51
C MET A 378 24.36 -2.36 -10.88
N ILE A 379 23.46 -3.29 -10.59
CA ILE A 379 23.59 -4.70 -10.95
C ILE A 379 23.62 -4.87 -12.47
N ALA A 380 22.73 -4.19 -13.21
CA ALA A 380 22.67 -4.23 -14.68
C ALA A 380 23.96 -3.74 -15.34
N SER A 381 24.65 -2.77 -14.73
CA SER A 381 25.90 -2.21 -15.24
C SER A 381 27.14 -3.07 -14.98
N MET A 382 27.08 -4.04 -14.04
CA MET A 382 28.27 -4.82 -13.62
C MET A 382 28.88 -5.64 -14.76
N LYS A 383 28.04 -6.41 -15.52
CA LYS A 383 28.52 -7.24 -16.63
C LYS A 383 29.08 -6.41 -17.79
N PRO A 384 28.40 -5.37 -18.31
CA PRO A 384 28.95 -4.47 -19.33
C PRO A 384 30.27 -3.82 -18.89
N ALA A 385 30.36 -3.35 -17.65
CA ALA A 385 31.58 -2.76 -17.11
C ALA A 385 32.75 -3.77 -17.06
N LYS A 386 32.48 -5.04 -16.72
CA LYS A 386 33.48 -6.10 -16.73
C LYS A 386 33.97 -6.39 -18.17
N ILE A 387 33.06 -6.43 -19.13
CA ILE A 387 33.38 -6.66 -20.55
C ILE A 387 34.28 -5.54 -21.07
N ALA A 388 33.90 -4.28 -20.88
CA ALA A 388 34.70 -3.11 -21.29
C ALA A 388 36.10 -3.10 -20.66
N GLY A 389 36.15 -3.41 -19.36
CA GLY A 389 37.42 -3.48 -18.64
C GLY A 389 38.38 -4.61 -19.13
N ASN A 390 37.84 -5.69 -19.68
CA ASN A 390 38.65 -6.86 -20.11
C ASN A 390 39.08 -6.82 -21.58
N VAL A 391 38.62 -5.84 -22.36
CA VAL A 391 39.01 -5.71 -23.77
C VAL A 391 40.53 -5.52 -23.88
N SER A 392 41.19 -6.36 -24.70
CA SER A 392 42.62 -6.15 -25.01
C SER A 392 42.81 -5.08 -26.11
N PRO A 393 43.88 -4.27 -26.09
CA PRO A 393 44.11 -3.26 -27.12
C PRO A 393 44.17 -3.84 -28.53
N ILE A 394 44.78 -5.01 -28.69
CA ILE A 394 44.95 -5.69 -29.97
C ILE A 394 43.59 -6.22 -30.48
N ALA A 395 42.83 -6.86 -29.58
CA ALA A 395 41.49 -7.34 -29.93
C ALA A 395 40.51 -6.18 -30.28
N ALA A 396 40.71 -5.00 -29.65
CA ALA A 396 39.89 -3.82 -29.95
C ALA A 396 40.16 -3.24 -31.35
N LEU A 397 41.39 -3.28 -31.83
CA LEU A 397 41.75 -2.83 -33.18
C LEU A 397 41.23 -3.77 -34.25
N GLN A 398 41.19 -5.07 -33.97
CA GLN A 398 40.68 -6.11 -34.86
C GLN A 398 39.17 -6.36 -34.75
N TYR A 399 38.50 -5.67 -33.79
CA TYR A 399 37.09 -5.87 -33.53
C TYR A 399 36.25 -5.25 -34.64
N THR A 400 36.00 -6.04 -35.68
CA THR A 400 34.91 -5.80 -36.65
C THR A 400 33.64 -6.36 -36.04
N ALA A 401 32.61 -5.55 -35.90
CA ALA A 401 31.32 -5.89 -35.29
C ALA A 401 30.54 -7.02 -36.00
N ALA A 402 31.17 -7.75 -36.89
CA ALA A 402 30.56 -8.77 -37.72
C ALA A 402 31.47 -9.99 -37.92
N SER A 403 31.80 -10.68 -36.83
CA SER A 403 32.25 -12.09 -36.98
C SER A 403 31.11 -13.02 -36.56
N THR A 404 30.01 -12.96 -37.27
CA THR A 404 29.08 -14.08 -37.35
C THR A 404 29.54 -14.94 -38.50
N LYS A 405 29.89 -16.21 -38.26
CA LYS A 405 30.03 -17.23 -39.27
C LYS A 405 28.78 -17.20 -40.16
N SER A 406 28.89 -16.54 -41.31
CA SER A 406 27.84 -16.58 -42.33
C SER A 406 27.86 -17.97 -42.94
N SER A 407 26.96 -18.81 -42.51
CA SER A 407 26.55 -19.94 -43.33
C SER A 407 25.92 -19.35 -44.59
N ALA A 408 26.66 -19.45 -45.71
CA ALA A 408 26.17 -19.06 -47.01
C ALA A 408 24.98 -19.94 -47.37
N ARG A 409 23.77 -19.49 -47.12
CA ARG A 409 22.55 -20.05 -47.64
C ARG A 409 22.13 -19.27 -48.88
N ASN A 410 22.00 -19.96 -50.00
CA ASN A 410 21.56 -19.46 -51.28
C ASN A 410 20.37 -18.50 -51.17
N CYS A 411 20.58 -17.26 -51.59
CA CYS A 411 19.56 -16.20 -51.64
C CYS A 411 18.87 -16.27 -53.01
N SER A 412 17.78 -17.01 -53.14
CA SER A 412 16.82 -16.80 -54.22
C SER A 412 15.61 -16.03 -53.67
N LYS A 413 15.34 -14.84 -54.21
CA LYS A 413 14.14 -13.97 -54.02
C LYS A 413 13.66 -13.85 -52.56
N MET A 414 14.38 -13.09 -51.71
CA MET A 414 13.95 -12.81 -50.35
C MET A 414 12.98 -11.64 -50.30
N LYS A 415 11.75 -11.87 -49.76
CA LYS A 415 10.81 -10.81 -49.40
C LYS A 415 11.42 -9.95 -48.26
N LEU A 416 11.21 -8.63 -48.30
CA LEU A 416 11.72 -7.67 -47.30
C LEU A 416 11.39 -8.09 -45.84
N SER A 417 10.22 -8.67 -45.62
CA SER A 417 9.79 -9.18 -44.31
C SER A 417 10.68 -10.35 -43.81
N ARG A 418 11.11 -11.22 -44.69
CA ARG A 418 12.00 -12.35 -44.34
C ARG A 418 13.42 -11.88 -44.02
N MET A 419 13.86 -10.82 -44.70
CA MET A 419 15.13 -10.18 -44.44
C MET A 419 15.13 -9.45 -43.07
N ALA A 420 14.04 -8.76 -42.76
CA ALA A 420 13.83 -8.14 -41.45
C ALA A 420 13.80 -9.20 -40.33
N TRP A 421 13.09 -10.30 -40.52
CA TRP A 421 13.01 -11.40 -39.58
C TRP A 421 14.37 -12.08 -39.34
N ASN A 422 15.12 -12.38 -40.39
CA ASN A 422 16.47 -12.91 -40.27
C ASN A 422 17.45 -11.94 -39.59
N ASN A 423 17.28 -10.64 -39.78
CA ASN A 423 18.09 -9.62 -39.08
C ASN A 423 17.75 -9.56 -37.59
N VAL A 424 16.50 -9.69 -37.18
CA VAL A 424 16.05 -9.74 -35.78
C VAL A 424 16.69 -10.93 -35.07
N PHE A 425 16.69 -12.14 -35.68
CA PHE A 425 17.22 -13.37 -35.09
C PHE A 425 18.73 -13.60 -35.34
N ARG A 426 19.41 -12.67 -36.02
CA ARG A 426 20.86 -12.77 -36.28
C ARG A 426 21.69 -12.89 -35.01
N ASN A 427 21.24 -12.26 -33.93
CA ASN A 427 21.82 -12.37 -32.59
C ASN A 427 20.80 -12.97 -31.62
N ALA A 428 20.53 -14.27 -31.73
CA ALA A 428 19.49 -14.98 -30.99
C ALA A 428 19.53 -14.69 -29.47
N LYS A 429 20.73 -14.64 -28.85
CA LYS A 429 20.88 -14.30 -27.41
C LYS A 429 20.39 -12.89 -27.04
N SER A 430 20.67 -11.90 -27.87
CA SER A 430 20.22 -10.51 -27.62
C SER A 430 18.72 -10.37 -27.88
N THR A 431 18.25 -11.01 -28.95
CA THR A 431 16.84 -10.96 -29.35
C THR A 431 15.94 -11.68 -28.36
N THR A 432 16.33 -12.88 -27.90
CA THR A 432 15.58 -13.60 -26.85
C THR A 432 15.53 -12.83 -25.53
N LEU A 433 16.61 -12.11 -25.14
CA LEU A 433 16.61 -11.26 -23.96
C LEU A 433 15.67 -10.06 -24.10
N VAL A 434 15.62 -9.44 -25.29
CA VAL A 434 14.68 -8.33 -25.56
C VAL A 434 13.23 -8.83 -25.56
N PHE A 435 12.95 -9.95 -26.23
CA PHE A 435 11.61 -10.56 -26.19
C PHE A 435 11.24 -11.00 -24.77
N ALA A 436 12.13 -11.64 -24.01
CA ALA A 436 11.88 -12.00 -22.63
C ALA A 436 11.56 -10.78 -21.76
N SER A 437 12.27 -9.64 -21.95
CA SER A 437 11.99 -8.39 -21.20
C SER A 437 10.63 -7.77 -21.57
N LEU A 438 10.21 -7.86 -22.83
CA LEU A 438 8.91 -7.37 -23.28
C LEU A 438 7.78 -8.32 -22.83
N PHE A 439 7.96 -9.64 -22.94
CA PHE A 439 6.98 -10.61 -22.49
C PHE A 439 6.85 -10.67 -20.97
N SER A 440 7.90 -10.39 -20.22
CA SER A 440 7.82 -10.34 -18.76
C SER A 440 7.01 -9.14 -18.25
N ALA A 441 6.82 -8.10 -19.05
CA ALA A 441 5.94 -6.98 -18.74
C ALA A 441 4.44 -7.29 -19.00
N PHE A 442 4.13 -8.34 -19.79
CA PHE A 442 2.78 -8.67 -20.26
C PHE A 442 1.88 -9.41 -19.24
N PRO A 443 2.36 -10.28 -18.33
CA PRO A 443 1.49 -10.98 -17.37
C PRO A 443 0.80 -10.07 -16.36
N CYS A 444 1.35 -8.88 -16.10
CA CYS A 444 0.72 -7.92 -15.20
C CYS A 444 -0.64 -7.39 -15.69
N SER A 445 -0.93 -7.48 -17.01
CA SER A 445 -2.21 -7.05 -17.56
C SER A 445 -3.27 -8.16 -17.61
N LEU A 446 -2.87 -9.43 -17.52
CA LEU A 446 -3.77 -10.59 -17.65
C LEU A 446 -4.24 -11.14 -16.29
N SER A 447 -3.49 -10.93 -15.21
CA SER A 447 -3.89 -11.38 -13.87
C SER A 447 -5.07 -10.58 -13.30
N SER A 448 -5.36 -9.40 -13.84
CA SER A 448 -6.53 -8.60 -13.42
C SER A 448 -7.86 -9.09 -14.00
N GLN A 449 -7.86 -9.95 -15.00
CA GLN A 449 -9.10 -10.50 -15.60
C GLN A 449 -9.48 -11.91 -15.11
N GLY A 450 -8.59 -12.59 -14.39
CA GLY A 450 -8.78 -13.99 -13.97
C GLY A 450 -9.62 -14.22 -12.72
N TYR A 451 -9.99 -13.18 -11.98
CA TYR A 451 -10.78 -13.31 -10.73
C TYR A 451 -12.29 -13.07 -10.88
N TYR A 452 -12.77 -12.94 -12.11
CA TYR A 452 -14.22 -12.74 -12.37
C TYR A 452 -14.98 -14.00 -12.84
N MET A 453 -14.37 -15.21 -12.71
CA MET A 453 -15.06 -16.47 -12.99
C MET A 453 -14.73 -17.52 -11.91
N VAL A 454 -15.27 -17.37 -10.72
CA VAL A 454 -15.75 -18.47 -9.86
C VAL A 454 -16.83 -17.91 -8.92
#